data_136121173086c5840599bfdefa0a113c
#
_entry.id   136121173086c5840599bfdefa0a113c
#
_cell.length_a   1.000
_cell.length_b   1.000
_cell.length_c   1.000
_cell.angle_alpha   90.00
_cell.angle_beta   90.00
_cell.angle_gamma   90.00
#
_symmetry.space_group_name_H-M   'P 1'
#
loop_
_entity.id
_entity.type
_entity.pdbx_description
1 polymer ?
#
loop_
_entity_poly.entity_id
_entity_poly.type
_entity_poly.pdbx_seq_one_letter_code
_entity_poly.pdbx_strand_id
1 'polypeptide(L)'
;MADESVADRLRGFGVKGILVQMAERGQILELKCEMPQCYHPNGRDKFESLATERRLWAPSRDHYPILSSAGGKLRADNVRLSHIECNQRDHTRRKQIGALLLAGESLEDIADTLNRKKTPAFHGTKRWTAAMVRKAYVS
;
A
#
# COMPACT_ATOMS: atom_id res chain seq x y z
N MET A 1 -22.37 22.46 8.54
CA MET A 1 -21.36 22.60 7.49
C MET A 1 -21.25 21.31 6.72
N ALA A 2 -21.09 21.41 5.42
CA ALA A 2 -20.83 20.24 4.61
C ALA A 2 -19.41 19.74 4.88
N ASP A 3 -19.23 18.42 4.96
CA ASP A 3 -17.92 17.82 5.08
C ASP A 3 -17.14 18.04 3.80
N GLU A 4 -15.82 18.15 3.92
CA GLU A 4 -14.95 18.19 2.76
C GLU A 4 -15.11 16.91 1.94
N SER A 5 -15.17 17.06 0.62
CA SER A 5 -15.18 15.91 -0.27
C SER A 5 -13.84 15.16 -0.22
N VAL A 6 -13.84 13.90 -0.66
CA VAL A 6 -12.59 13.14 -0.78
C VAL A 6 -11.62 13.86 -1.71
N ALA A 7 -12.11 14.40 -2.82
CA ALA A 7 -11.28 15.14 -3.77
C ALA A 7 -10.63 16.36 -3.09
N ASP A 8 -11.37 17.13 -2.31
CA ASP A 8 -10.83 18.29 -1.60
C ASP A 8 -9.79 17.89 -0.56
N ARG A 9 -10.03 16.80 0.15
CA ARG A 9 -9.07 16.27 1.13
C ARG A 9 -7.78 15.82 0.43
N LEU A 10 -7.88 15.14 -0.71
CA LEU A 10 -6.71 14.75 -1.49
C LEU A 10 -5.90 15.98 -1.93
N ARG A 11 -6.58 17.02 -2.41
CA ARG A 11 -5.91 18.28 -2.79
C ARG A 11 -5.22 18.91 -1.56
N GLY A 12 -5.84 18.85 -0.40
CA GLY A 12 -5.27 19.35 0.86
C GLY A 12 -3.99 18.63 1.25
N PHE A 13 -3.81 17.38 0.84
CA PHE A 13 -2.56 16.64 1.03
C PHE A 13 -1.54 16.88 -0.09
N GLY A 14 -1.86 17.71 -1.07
CA GLY A 14 -0.97 18.02 -2.19
C GLY A 14 -1.14 17.11 -3.39
N VAL A 15 -2.17 16.26 -3.42
CA VAL A 15 -2.43 15.33 -4.52
C VAL A 15 -3.04 16.05 -5.71
N LYS A 16 -2.58 15.68 -6.91
CA LYS A 16 -3.11 16.17 -8.20
C LYS A 16 -3.29 14.96 -9.13
N GLY A 17 -4.09 15.14 -10.16
CA GLY A 17 -4.19 14.15 -11.22
C GLY A 17 -5.22 13.07 -10.97
N ILE A 18 -4.88 11.82 -11.30
CA ILE A 18 -5.84 10.72 -11.44
C ILE A 18 -6.64 10.42 -10.17
N LEU A 19 -6.02 10.45 -9.00
CA LEU A 19 -6.73 10.17 -7.76
C LEU A 19 -7.82 11.21 -7.48
N VAL A 20 -7.51 12.49 -7.72
CA VAL A 20 -8.47 13.59 -7.56
C VAL A 20 -9.60 13.42 -8.57
N GLN A 21 -9.29 13.11 -9.82
CA GLN A 21 -10.29 12.89 -10.87
C GLN A 21 -11.21 11.72 -10.52
N MET A 22 -10.65 10.62 -10.03
CA MET A 22 -11.42 9.46 -9.59
C MET A 22 -12.35 9.80 -8.42
N ALA A 23 -11.86 10.58 -7.47
CA ALA A 23 -12.67 11.03 -6.34
C ALA A 23 -13.82 11.93 -6.80
N GLU A 24 -13.56 12.83 -7.73
CA GLU A 24 -14.60 13.71 -8.31
C GLU A 24 -15.69 12.93 -9.03
N ARG A 25 -15.31 11.79 -9.64
CA ARG A 25 -16.24 10.92 -10.37
C ARG A 25 -16.92 9.89 -9.47
N GLY A 26 -16.70 9.94 -8.15
CA GLY A 26 -17.28 8.99 -7.22
C GLY A 26 -16.65 7.59 -7.23
N GLN A 27 -15.46 7.45 -7.81
CA GLN A 27 -14.74 6.18 -7.86
C GLN A 27 -13.91 5.94 -6.61
N ILE A 28 -13.60 6.97 -5.84
CA ILE A 28 -13.00 6.87 -4.51
C ILE A 28 -13.97 7.49 -3.53
N LEU A 29 -14.66 6.67 -2.76
CA LEU A 29 -15.71 7.11 -1.83
C LEU A 29 -15.17 7.40 -0.44
N GLU A 30 -14.04 6.82 -0.07
CA GLU A 30 -13.42 7.00 1.24
C GLU A 30 -11.92 7.25 1.09
N LEU A 31 -11.39 8.13 1.93
CA LEU A 31 -9.95 8.37 1.97
C LEU A 31 -9.30 7.35 2.88
N LYS A 32 -8.89 6.24 2.30
CA LYS A 32 -8.21 5.15 3.04
C LYS A 32 -7.24 4.41 2.12
N CYS A 33 -6.21 3.84 2.71
CA CYS A 33 -5.29 2.97 2.00
C CYS A 33 -6.03 1.70 1.56
N GLU A 34 -6.05 1.45 0.25
CA GLU A 34 -6.77 0.33 -0.34
C GLU A 34 -5.91 -0.93 -0.48
N MET A 35 -4.64 -0.86 -0.07
CA MET A 35 -3.75 -2.02 -0.07
C MET A 35 -4.31 -3.11 0.84
N PRO A 36 -4.25 -4.40 0.44
CA PRO A 36 -4.64 -5.50 1.32
C PRO A 36 -3.88 -5.49 2.65
N GLN A 37 -2.60 -5.11 2.61
CA GLN A 37 -1.76 -4.98 3.79
C GLN A 37 -1.39 -3.50 3.97
N CYS A 38 -1.94 -2.87 4.99
CA CYS A 38 -1.59 -1.50 5.36
C CYS A 38 -0.60 -1.52 6.52
N TYR A 39 0.48 -0.77 6.39
CA TYR A 39 1.56 -0.72 7.39
C TYR A 39 1.47 0.49 8.31
N HIS A 40 0.51 1.40 8.09
CA HIS A 40 0.41 2.59 8.92
C HIS A 40 0.05 2.21 10.37
N PRO A 41 0.82 2.68 11.36
CA PRO A 41 0.63 2.27 12.76
C PRO A 41 -0.72 2.67 13.35
N ASN A 42 -1.35 3.71 12.82
CA ASN A 42 -2.61 4.25 13.37
C ASN A 42 -3.83 4.00 12.49
N GLY A 43 -3.66 3.32 11.36
CA GLY A 43 -4.80 2.92 10.54
C GLY A 43 -4.77 3.40 9.10
N ARG A 44 -5.68 2.81 8.31
CA ARG A 44 -5.74 3.01 6.86
C ARG A 44 -6.20 4.41 6.45
N ASP A 45 -6.93 5.09 7.31
CA ASP A 45 -7.54 6.40 7.06
C ASP A 45 -6.64 7.57 7.47
N LYS A 46 -5.45 7.28 7.99
CA LYS A 46 -4.51 8.31 8.43
C LYS A 46 -3.53 8.62 7.31
N PHE A 47 -3.51 9.87 6.85
CA PHE A 47 -2.63 10.33 5.78
C PHE A 47 -1.89 11.59 6.21
N GLU A 48 -0.72 11.79 5.63
CA GLU A 48 0.11 13.00 5.77
C GLU A 48 0.16 13.74 4.44
N SER A 49 0.54 15.01 4.49
CA SER A 49 0.74 15.82 3.30
C SER A 49 1.96 15.34 2.51
N LEU A 50 1.89 15.45 1.17
CA LEU A 50 3.04 15.26 0.29
C LEU A 50 4.16 16.27 0.56
N ALA A 51 3.85 17.36 1.26
CA ALA A 51 4.84 18.37 1.65
C ALA A 51 5.68 17.96 2.86
N THR A 52 5.34 16.87 3.56
CA THR A 52 6.15 16.38 4.67
C THR A 52 7.49 15.86 4.15
N GLU A 53 8.53 16.01 4.96
CA GLU A 53 9.89 15.70 4.56
C GLU A 53 10.07 14.25 4.09
N ARG A 54 9.51 13.29 4.81
CA ARG A 54 9.69 11.88 4.52
C ARG A 54 8.61 11.28 3.63
N ARG A 55 7.46 11.91 3.54
CA ARG A 55 6.32 11.48 2.71
C ARG A 55 5.86 10.03 2.91
N LEU A 56 6.13 9.45 4.07
CA LEU A 56 5.86 8.02 4.30
C LEU A 56 4.39 7.65 4.14
N TRP A 57 3.53 8.49 4.69
CA TRP A 57 2.11 8.18 4.80
C TRP A 57 1.23 9.08 3.94
N ALA A 58 1.82 9.70 2.92
CA ALA A 58 1.08 10.50 1.97
C ALA A 58 0.32 9.61 0.99
N PRO A 59 -0.76 10.14 0.36
CA PRO A 59 -1.50 9.39 -0.66
C PRO A 59 -0.62 9.07 -1.87
N SER A 60 -0.76 7.85 -2.39
CA SER A 60 0.02 7.34 -3.52
C SER A 60 -0.88 6.57 -4.49
N ARG A 61 -0.46 6.57 -5.75
CA ARG A 61 -1.10 5.79 -6.81
C ARG A 61 -0.41 4.42 -6.88
N ASP A 62 -1.16 3.35 -6.70
CA ASP A 62 -0.66 1.99 -6.86
C ASP A 62 -1.25 1.38 -8.13
N HIS A 63 -0.43 0.74 -8.95
CA HIS A 63 -0.89 0.02 -10.13
C HIS A 63 -1.66 -1.23 -9.69
N TYR A 64 -2.95 -1.27 -10.03
CA TYR A 64 -3.82 -2.38 -9.63
C TYR A 64 -5.05 -2.43 -10.56
N PRO A 65 -5.48 -3.59 -11.08
CA PRO A 65 -4.91 -4.92 -10.80
C PRO A 65 -3.65 -5.29 -11.58
N ILE A 66 -3.30 -4.55 -12.63
CA ILE A 66 -2.13 -4.88 -13.44
C ILE A 66 -0.92 -4.09 -12.94
N LEU A 67 0.06 -4.81 -12.39
CA LEU A 67 1.28 -4.22 -11.85
C LEU A 67 2.10 -3.53 -12.94
N SER A 68 2.87 -2.51 -12.56
CA SER A 68 3.78 -1.80 -13.46
C SER A 68 4.76 -2.76 -14.14
N SER A 69 5.29 -3.73 -13.39
CA SER A 69 6.21 -4.74 -13.92
C SER A 69 5.56 -5.66 -14.95
N ALA A 70 4.23 -5.76 -14.97
CA ALA A 70 3.46 -6.54 -15.94
C ALA A 70 2.88 -5.69 -17.08
N GLY A 71 3.36 -4.45 -17.23
CA GLY A 71 2.91 -3.54 -18.29
C GLY A 71 1.71 -2.70 -17.93
N GLY A 72 1.27 -2.72 -16.68
CA GLY A 72 0.14 -1.89 -16.22
C GLY A 72 0.46 -0.40 -16.25
N LYS A 73 -0.51 0.41 -16.67
CA LYS A 73 -0.39 1.87 -16.71
C LYS A 73 -1.32 2.50 -15.68
N LEU A 74 -1.00 3.73 -15.24
CA LEU A 74 -1.84 4.49 -14.32
C LEU A 74 -3.05 5.04 -15.04
N ARG A 75 -4.16 4.32 -14.94
CA ARG A 75 -5.47 4.68 -15.52
C ARG A 75 -6.53 4.44 -14.46
N ALA A 76 -7.69 5.06 -14.62
CA ALA A 76 -8.79 4.93 -13.66
C ALA A 76 -9.22 3.47 -13.41
N ASP A 77 -9.01 2.59 -14.39
CA ASP A 77 -9.31 1.16 -14.28
C ASP A 77 -8.12 0.33 -13.78
N ASN A 78 -6.98 0.95 -13.54
CA ASN A 78 -5.76 0.27 -13.11
C ASN A 78 -4.98 1.07 -12.05
N VAL A 79 -5.68 1.62 -11.08
CA VAL A 79 -5.06 2.35 -9.98
C VAL A 79 -5.88 2.20 -8.71
N ARG A 80 -5.22 2.18 -7.57
CA ARG A 80 -5.86 2.25 -6.26
C ARG A 80 -5.09 3.22 -5.36
N LEU A 81 -5.78 3.76 -4.37
CA LEU A 81 -5.20 4.66 -3.39
C LEU A 81 -4.44 3.87 -2.34
N SER A 82 -3.24 4.32 -2.00
CA SER A 82 -2.44 3.71 -0.94
C SER A 82 -1.62 4.77 -0.22
N HIS A 83 -0.99 4.39 0.90
CA HIS A 83 0.12 5.16 1.45
C HIS A 83 1.36 4.92 0.59
N ILE A 84 2.22 5.93 0.44
CA ILE A 84 3.48 5.77 -0.28
C ILE A 84 4.30 4.63 0.35
N GLU A 85 4.44 4.63 1.67
CA GLU A 85 5.20 3.61 2.38
C GLU A 85 4.59 2.21 2.22
N CYS A 86 3.27 2.09 2.26
CA CYS A 86 2.59 0.81 2.06
C CYS A 86 2.87 0.24 0.67
N ASN A 87 2.82 1.09 -0.36
CA ASN A 87 3.12 0.71 -1.73
C ASN A 87 4.57 0.24 -1.86
N GLN A 88 5.52 0.99 -1.30
CA GLN A 88 6.95 0.65 -1.34
C GLN A 88 7.25 -0.62 -0.56
N ARG A 89 6.69 -0.78 0.64
CA ARG A 89 6.88 -1.99 1.45
C ARG A 89 6.31 -3.22 0.79
N ASP A 90 5.13 -3.11 0.19
CA ASP A 90 4.52 -4.21 -0.54
C ASP A 90 5.44 -4.69 -1.66
N HIS A 91 5.94 -3.76 -2.47
CA HIS A 91 6.86 -4.08 -3.57
C HIS A 91 8.14 -4.75 -3.07
N THR A 92 8.76 -4.21 -2.03
CA THR A 92 9.98 -4.76 -1.43
C THR A 92 9.72 -6.16 -0.86
N ARG A 93 8.59 -6.37 -0.17
CA ARG A 93 8.24 -7.66 0.41
C ARG A 93 8.02 -8.72 -0.65
N ARG A 94 7.33 -8.38 -1.73
CA ARG A 94 7.11 -9.33 -2.82
C ARG A 94 8.44 -9.81 -3.41
N LYS A 95 9.39 -8.91 -3.62
CA LYS A 95 10.72 -9.27 -4.11
C LYS A 95 11.46 -10.15 -3.13
N GLN A 96 11.46 -9.79 -1.86
CA GLN A 96 12.15 -10.52 -0.80
C GLN A 96 11.58 -11.94 -0.65
N ILE A 97 10.27 -12.04 -0.55
CA ILE A 97 9.58 -13.34 -0.42
C ILE A 97 9.79 -14.18 -1.67
N GLY A 98 9.67 -13.58 -2.86
CA GLY A 98 9.89 -14.28 -4.12
C GLY A 98 11.27 -14.88 -4.24
N ALA A 99 12.31 -14.15 -3.82
CA ALA A 99 13.69 -14.66 -3.81
C ALA A 99 13.85 -15.86 -2.88
N LEU A 100 13.24 -15.81 -1.68
CA LEU A 100 13.31 -16.90 -0.72
C LEU A 100 12.53 -18.13 -1.20
N LEU A 101 11.39 -17.93 -1.85
CA LEU A 101 10.64 -19.03 -2.45
C LEU A 101 11.43 -19.71 -3.57
N LEU A 102 12.11 -18.93 -4.41
CA LEU A 102 12.98 -19.49 -5.46
C LEU A 102 14.15 -20.27 -4.88
N ALA A 103 14.62 -19.90 -3.70
CA ALA A 103 15.67 -20.64 -2.97
C ALA A 103 15.14 -21.90 -2.30
N GLY A 104 13.85 -22.21 -2.41
CA GLY A 104 13.25 -23.44 -1.87
C GLY A 104 12.75 -23.33 -0.43
N GLU A 105 12.72 -22.14 0.16
CA GLU A 105 12.25 -21.99 1.53
C GLU A 105 10.74 -22.13 1.65
N SER A 106 10.28 -22.75 2.74
CA SER A 106 8.86 -22.85 3.06
C SER A 106 8.32 -21.52 3.55
N LEU A 107 6.99 -21.36 3.56
CA LEU A 107 6.35 -20.15 4.07
C LEU A 107 6.69 -19.94 5.55
N GLU A 108 6.78 -21.01 6.34
CA GLU A 108 7.16 -20.96 7.76
C GLU A 108 8.59 -20.46 7.92
N ASP A 109 9.52 -20.98 7.12
CA ASP A 109 10.92 -20.56 7.17
C ASP A 109 11.08 -19.10 6.75
N ILE A 110 10.32 -18.65 5.75
CA ILE A 110 10.32 -17.26 5.33
C ILE A 110 9.81 -16.37 6.46
N ALA A 111 8.71 -16.76 7.12
CA ALA A 111 8.18 -16.00 8.27
C ALA A 111 9.23 -15.89 9.37
N ASP A 112 9.93 -16.97 9.69
CA ASP A 112 11.01 -16.98 10.69
C ASP A 112 12.14 -16.03 10.28
N THR A 113 12.51 -16.03 9.01
CA THR A 113 13.55 -15.13 8.48
C THR A 113 13.13 -13.67 8.64
N LEU A 114 11.91 -13.32 8.28
CA LEU A 114 11.41 -11.95 8.40
C LEU A 114 11.36 -11.50 9.85
N ASN A 115 10.98 -12.39 10.77
CA ASN A 115 10.94 -12.09 12.20
C ASN A 115 12.34 -11.89 12.77
N ARG A 116 13.31 -12.74 12.38
CA ARG A 116 14.69 -12.58 12.82
C ARG A 116 15.31 -11.27 12.37
N LYS A 117 14.98 -10.82 11.17
CA LYS A 117 15.44 -9.54 10.61
C LYS A 117 14.66 -8.34 11.15
N LYS A 118 13.71 -8.56 12.04
CA LYS A 118 12.83 -7.53 12.59
C LYS A 118 12.11 -6.72 11.51
N THR A 119 11.70 -7.39 10.44
CA THR A 119 10.98 -6.78 9.32
C THR A 119 9.61 -6.31 9.79
N PRO A 120 9.23 -5.04 9.53
CA PRO A 120 7.91 -4.56 9.94
C PRO A 120 6.79 -5.39 9.34
N ALA A 121 5.83 -5.77 10.19
CA ALA A 121 4.62 -6.50 9.80
C ALA A 121 3.45 -5.52 9.56
N PHE A 122 2.31 -6.06 9.15
CA PHE A 122 1.12 -5.26 8.86
C PHE A 122 0.57 -4.58 10.12
N HIS A 123 -0.20 -3.51 9.90
CA HIS A 123 -0.93 -2.85 10.98
C HIS A 123 -1.72 -3.88 11.80
N GLY A 124 -1.62 -3.78 13.11
CA GLY A 124 -2.33 -4.66 14.04
C GLY A 124 -1.65 -6.00 14.29
N THR A 125 -0.49 -6.27 13.70
CA THR A 125 0.28 -7.50 13.91
C THR A 125 1.68 -7.17 14.43
N LYS A 126 2.26 -8.11 15.21
CA LYS A 126 3.58 -7.91 15.82
C LYS A 126 4.66 -8.78 15.17
N ARG A 127 4.27 -9.83 14.48
CA ARG A 127 5.23 -10.75 13.87
C ARG A 127 4.64 -11.39 12.64
N TRP A 128 5.50 -11.88 11.77
CA TRP A 128 5.11 -12.60 10.56
C TRP A 128 4.71 -14.03 10.88
N THR A 129 3.68 -14.50 10.17
CA THR A 129 3.25 -15.91 10.16
C THR A 129 3.27 -16.41 8.72
N ALA A 130 3.24 -17.73 8.53
CA ALA A 130 3.18 -18.31 7.18
C ALA A 130 2.00 -17.77 6.37
N ALA A 131 0.84 -17.62 6.99
CA ALA A 131 -0.35 -17.06 6.33
C ALA A 131 -0.14 -15.62 5.87
N MET A 132 0.55 -14.81 6.67
CA MET A 132 0.88 -13.42 6.34
C MET A 132 1.87 -13.35 5.18
N VAL A 133 2.87 -14.23 5.16
CA VAL A 133 3.84 -14.31 4.05
C VAL A 133 3.12 -14.61 2.74
N ARG A 134 2.26 -15.61 2.74
CA ARG A 134 1.46 -15.96 1.56
C ARG A 134 0.62 -14.79 1.09
N LYS A 135 -0.08 -14.12 2.00
CA LYS A 135 -0.95 -12.98 1.70
C LYS A 135 -0.16 -11.82 1.10
N ALA A 136 1.02 -11.53 1.65
CA ALA A 136 1.87 -10.46 1.14
C ALA A 136 2.41 -10.74 -0.26
N TYR A 137 2.58 -12.01 -0.64
CA TYR A 137 3.11 -12.39 -1.94
C TYR A 137 2.05 -12.42 -3.03
N VAL A 138 0.84 -12.89 -2.73
CA VAL A 138 -0.21 -13.11 -3.74
C VAL A 138 -1.24 -11.99 -3.85
N SER A 139 -1.25 -11.04 -2.93
CA SER A 139 -2.24 -9.95 -2.94
C SER A 139 -1.89 -8.79 -3.86
#